data_e5cc1ff332cb8c163d11c67c6ece1d1e
#
_entry.id   e5cc1ff332cb8c163d11c67c6ece1d1e
#
_cell.length_a   1.000
_cell.length_b   1.000
_cell.length_c   1.000
_cell.angle_alpha   90.00
_cell.angle_beta   90.00
_cell.angle_gamma   90.00
#
_symmetry.space_group_name_H-M   'P 1'
#
loop_
_entity.id
_entity.type
_entity.pdbx_description
1 polymer ?
#
loop_
_entity_poly.entity_id
_entity_poly.type
_entity_poly.pdbx_seq_one_letter_code
_entity_poly.pdbx_strand_id
1 'polypeptide(L)'
;QSEFFKRSCTGVFYYDKIIPLGSPKIDSVVNKCKNEKNIPDEWKKILNNRKVLMLNTTIGDILCYKGVLIKKLQHFFELIAQRKDIALIWRPHPLTEATIKSMRTEIYESYIELKRYFMDNEIGVFDTTPDIAYTIAVSDGYIGSDGSSVINMFSAAGKPVFIFNDLIFNEFSENEKR
;
A
#
# COMPACT_ATOMS: atom_id res chain seq x y z
N GLN A 1 10.21 18.00 9.46
CA GLN A 1 9.15 17.81 10.49
C GLN A 1 9.22 18.90 11.58
N SER A 2 10.40 19.23 12.12
CA SER A 2 10.54 20.29 13.15
C SER A 2 10.06 21.66 12.67
N GLU A 3 10.36 22.04 11.43
CA GLU A 3 9.90 23.29 10.79
C GLU A 3 8.38 23.30 10.60
N PHE A 4 7.78 22.17 10.24
CA PHE A 4 6.33 22.03 10.13
C PHE A 4 5.65 22.26 11.47
N PHE A 5 6.13 21.63 12.55
CA PHE A 5 5.58 21.84 13.90
C PHE A 5 5.76 23.29 14.39
N LYS A 6 6.88 23.96 14.07
CA LYS A 6 7.09 25.37 14.39
C LYS A 6 6.02 26.27 13.74
N ARG A 7 5.62 25.97 12.49
CA ARG A 7 4.63 26.75 11.75
C ARG A 7 3.19 26.43 12.12
N SER A 8 2.90 25.17 12.47
CA SER A 8 1.52 24.67 12.65
C SER A 8 1.01 24.75 14.09
N CYS A 9 1.88 24.85 15.07
CA CYS A 9 1.55 24.74 16.51
C CYS A 9 2.10 25.92 17.32
N THR A 10 1.75 27.13 16.91
CA THR A 10 2.12 28.35 17.65
C THR A 10 1.46 28.35 19.03
N GLY A 11 2.26 28.25 20.10
CA GLY A 11 1.87 28.45 21.48
C GLY A 11 1.78 27.21 22.37
N VAL A 12 1.93 25.98 21.85
CA VAL A 12 1.77 24.75 22.66
C VAL A 12 3.07 23.93 22.79
N PHE A 13 4.06 24.15 21.94
CA PHE A 13 5.31 23.38 21.97
C PHE A 13 6.52 24.22 22.42
N TYR A 14 7.21 23.72 23.43
CA TYR A 14 8.55 24.18 23.78
C TYR A 14 9.53 23.60 22.75
N TYR A 15 9.96 24.40 21.79
CA TYR A 15 10.84 24.00 20.68
C TYR A 15 12.20 23.46 21.12
N ASP A 16 12.66 23.86 22.30
CA ASP A 16 13.87 23.37 22.97
C ASP A 16 13.77 21.88 23.38
N LYS A 17 12.55 21.33 23.43
CA LYS A 17 12.30 19.90 23.72
C LYS A 17 12.23 19.02 22.47
N ILE A 18 12.32 19.60 21.28
CA ILE A 18 12.26 18.84 20.03
C ILE A 18 13.67 18.63 19.50
N ILE A 19 14.17 17.41 19.64
CA ILE A 19 15.47 17.02 19.11
C ILE A 19 15.25 16.25 17.80
N PRO A 20 15.71 16.76 16.64
CA PRO A 20 15.52 16.14 15.34
C PRO A 20 16.50 14.97 15.12
N LEU A 21 16.26 13.85 15.75
CA LEU A 21 17.11 12.65 15.68
C LEU A 21 16.81 11.73 14.47
N GLY A 22 15.90 12.12 13.57
CA GLY A 22 15.46 11.27 12.47
C GLY A 22 14.32 10.31 12.86
N SER A 23 14.22 9.18 12.18
CA SER A 23 13.16 8.19 12.41
C SER A 23 13.74 6.78 12.48
N PRO A 24 13.78 6.14 13.65
CA PRO A 24 14.26 4.77 13.80
C PRO A 24 13.51 3.77 12.89
N LYS A 25 12.24 4.05 12.61
CA LYS A 25 11.43 3.23 11.68
C LYS A 25 11.96 3.32 10.25
N ILE A 26 12.34 4.51 9.80
CA ILE A 26 12.92 4.71 8.47
C ILE A 26 14.32 4.09 8.38
N ASP A 27 15.11 4.25 9.41
CA ASP A 27 16.46 3.64 9.48
C ASP A 27 16.37 2.11 9.40
N SER A 28 15.42 1.51 10.10
CA SER A 28 15.15 0.06 10.02
C SER A 28 14.80 -0.39 8.60
N VAL A 29 13.93 0.35 7.90
CA VAL A 29 13.56 0.04 6.51
C VAL A 29 14.75 0.15 5.58
N VAL A 30 15.50 1.26 5.65
CA VAL A 30 16.68 1.48 4.80
C VAL A 30 17.74 0.41 5.03
N ASN A 31 18.01 0.06 6.29
CA ASN A 31 18.97 -0.99 6.63
C ASN A 31 18.50 -2.35 6.12
N LYS A 32 17.21 -2.67 6.24
CA LYS A 32 16.66 -3.92 5.72
C LYS A 32 16.75 -3.98 4.20
N CYS A 33 16.45 -2.91 3.49
CA CYS A 33 16.61 -2.84 2.03
C CYS A 33 18.05 -3.08 1.56
N LYS A 34 19.06 -2.71 2.36
CA LYS A 34 20.47 -2.95 2.04
C LYS A 34 20.91 -4.39 2.30
N ASN A 35 20.36 -5.03 3.31
CA ASN A 35 20.85 -6.30 3.85
C ASN A 35 19.96 -7.50 3.51
N GLU A 36 18.65 -7.28 3.29
CA GLU A 36 17.71 -8.36 3.04
C GLU A 36 17.73 -8.74 1.56
N LYS A 37 18.13 -9.96 1.28
CA LYS A 37 18.15 -10.56 -0.06
C LYS A 37 17.35 -11.85 -0.15
N ASN A 38 16.86 -12.35 0.99
CA ASN A 38 16.16 -13.62 1.03
C ASN A 38 14.66 -13.39 0.89
N ILE A 39 14.11 -13.89 -0.20
CA ILE A 39 12.65 -13.97 -0.41
C ILE A 39 12.21 -15.36 0.02
N PRO A 40 11.11 -15.55 0.78
CA PRO A 40 10.58 -16.86 1.11
C PRO A 40 10.35 -17.69 -0.16
N ASP A 41 10.61 -18.98 -0.11
CA ASP A 41 10.53 -19.84 -1.30
C ASP A 41 9.10 -19.89 -1.89
N GLU A 42 8.09 -19.75 -1.04
CA GLU A 42 6.69 -19.61 -1.47
C GLU A 42 6.47 -18.34 -2.31
N TRP A 43 7.07 -17.21 -1.88
CA TRP A 43 6.98 -15.95 -2.61
C TRP A 43 7.81 -15.99 -3.90
N LYS A 44 9.00 -16.63 -3.88
CA LYS A 44 9.83 -16.78 -5.09
C LYS A 44 9.09 -17.46 -6.24
N LYS A 45 8.32 -18.51 -5.93
CA LYS A 45 7.52 -19.22 -6.93
C LYS A 45 6.49 -18.31 -7.59
N ILE A 46 5.77 -17.52 -6.78
CA ILE A 46 4.74 -16.60 -7.26
C ILE A 46 5.36 -15.41 -7.98
N LEU A 47 6.39 -14.78 -7.39
CA LEU A 47 7.01 -13.58 -7.94
C LEU A 47 7.84 -13.87 -9.21
N ASN A 48 8.43 -15.07 -9.31
CA ASN A 48 9.02 -15.65 -10.51
C ASN A 48 9.95 -14.69 -11.30
N ASN A 49 10.86 -14.02 -10.60
CA ASN A 49 11.80 -13.04 -11.15
C ASN A 49 11.15 -11.83 -11.88
N ARG A 50 9.86 -11.60 -11.68
CA ARG A 50 9.14 -10.42 -12.18
C ARG A 50 9.56 -9.17 -11.39
N LYS A 51 9.33 -7.99 -11.96
CA LYS A 51 9.40 -6.72 -11.21
C LYS A 51 8.27 -6.68 -10.19
N VAL A 52 8.61 -6.42 -8.93
CA VAL A 52 7.68 -6.51 -7.82
C VAL A 52 7.24 -5.11 -7.37
N LEU A 53 5.94 -4.82 -7.47
CA LEU A 53 5.37 -3.59 -6.93
C LEU A 53 4.56 -3.92 -5.67
N MET A 54 4.82 -3.21 -4.58
CA MET A 54 3.97 -3.29 -3.40
C MET A 54 2.72 -2.43 -3.61
N LEU A 55 1.56 -3.09 -3.69
CA LEU A 55 0.27 -2.40 -3.68
C LEU A 55 -0.21 -2.23 -2.25
N ASN A 56 -0.42 -0.97 -1.85
CA ASN A 56 -0.96 -0.65 -0.52
C ASN A 56 -2.27 0.15 -0.64
N THR A 57 -3.31 -0.35 0.00
CA THR A 57 -4.60 0.33 0.15
C THR A 57 -4.82 0.73 1.60
N THR A 58 -5.26 1.96 1.83
CA THR A 58 -5.52 2.47 3.19
C THR A 58 -6.95 2.19 3.63
N ILE A 59 -7.20 2.26 4.94
CA ILE A 59 -8.56 2.22 5.47
C ILE A 59 -9.38 3.41 4.98
N GLY A 60 -8.75 4.59 4.87
CA GLY A 60 -9.39 5.79 4.34
C GLY A 60 -9.97 5.57 2.95
N ASP A 61 -9.22 4.94 2.06
CA ASP A 61 -9.68 4.62 0.70
C ASP A 61 -10.91 3.70 0.72
N ILE A 62 -10.87 2.64 1.53
CA ILE A 62 -11.99 1.71 1.68
C ILE A 62 -13.25 2.41 2.19
N LEU A 63 -13.11 3.26 3.21
CA LEU A 63 -14.23 3.97 3.81
C LEU A 63 -14.83 5.03 2.89
N CYS A 64 -13.98 5.74 2.13
CA CYS A 64 -14.40 6.82 1.23
C CYS A 64 -14.95 6.30 -0.09
N TYR A 65 -14.25 5.35 -0.71
CA TYR A 65 -14.53 4.96 -2.11
C TYR A 65 -15.31 3.64 -2.25
N LYS A 66 -15.44 2.86 -1.16
CA LYS A 66 -16.31 1.68 -1.09
C LYS A 66 -16.19 0.75 -2.33
N GLY A 67 -17.32 0.45 -2.97
CA GLY A 67 -17.39 -0.40 -4.16
C GLY A 67 -16.61 0.13 -5.37
N VAL A 68 -16.43 1.44 -5.48
CA VAL A 68 -15.63 2.05 -6.56
C VAL A 68 -14.17 1.61 -6.45
N LEU A 69 -13.61 1.58 -5.23
CA LEU A 69 -12.25 1.08 -5.03
C LEU A 69 -12.13 -0.40 -5.38
N ILE A 70 -13.13 -1.22 -5.04
CA ILE A 70 -13.14 -2.65 -5.38
C ILE A 70 -13.11 -2.85 -6.89
N LYS A 71 -13.96 -2.14 -7.65
CA LYS A 71 -13.99 -2.18 -9.12
C LYS A 71 -12.65 -1.72 -9.73
N LYS A 72 -12.06 -0.65 -9.19
CA LYS A 72 -10.76 -0.14 -9.62
C LYS A 72 -9.65 -1.16 -9.41
N LEU A 73 -9.61 -1.78 -8.24
CA LEU A 73 -8.64 -2.83 -7.94
C LEU A 73 -8.85 -4.06 -8.82
N GLN A 74 -10.10 -4.46 -9.07
CA GLN A 74 -10.43 -5.56 -9.98
C GLN A 74 -9.86 -5.30 -11.37
N HIS A 75 -10.16 -4.13 -11.94
CA HIS A 75 -9.64 -3.77 -13.26
C HIS A 75 -8.10 -3.70 -13.27
N PHE A 76 -7.50 -3.16 -12.23
CA PHE A 76 -6.04 -3.13 -12.10
C PHE A 76 -5.44 -4.55 -12.04
N PHE A 77 -6.05 -5.45 -11.30
CA PHE A 77 -5.61 -6.85 -11.23
C PHE A 77 -5.75 -7.57 -12.57
N GLU A 78 -6.83 -7.32 -13.32
CA GLU A 78 -7.01 -7.84 -14.68
C GLU A 78 -5.90 -7.37 -15.63
N LEU A 79 -5.50 -6.10 -15.54
CA LEU A 79 -4.39 -5.57 -16.32
C LEU A 79 -3.05 -6.21 -15.94
N ILE A 80 -2.79 -6.38 -14.65
CA ILE A 80 -1.54 -7.00 -14.16
C ILE A 80 -1.50 -8.49 -14.49
N ALA A 81 -2.63 -9.20 -14.43
CA ALA A 81 -2.70 -10.61 -14.78
C ALA A 81 -2.24 -10.90 -16.23
N GLN A 82 -2.39 -9.91 -17.12
CA GLN A 82 -1.91 -10.01 -18.51
C GLN A 82 -0.41 -9.71 -18.66
N ARG A 83 0.24 -9.19 -17.61
CA ARG A 83 1.67 -8.83 -17.60
C ARG A 83 2.51 -9.99 -17.08
N LYS A 84 3.53 -10.36 -17.85
CA LYS A 84 4.48 -11.42 -17.46
C LYS A 84 5.73 -10.88 -16.78
N ASP A 85 5.91 -9.58 -16.81
CA ASP A 85 7.09 -8.87 -16.31
C ASP A 85 6.89 -8.20 -14.94
N ILE A 86 5.63 -8.10 -14.46
CA ILE A 86 5.27 -7.47 -13.19
C ILE A 86 4.52 -8.47 -12.30
N ALA A 87 4.81 -8.43 -11.01
CA ALA A 87 4.05 -9.07 -9.94
C ALA A 87 3.71 -8.07 -8.86
N LEU A 88 2.65 -8.31 -8.11
CA LEU A 88 2.27 -7.47 -6.98
C LEU A 88 2.57 -8.17 -5.65
N ILE A 89 2.93 -7.39 -4.65
CA ILE A 89 2.70 -7.75 -3.25
C ILE A 89 1.54 -6.88 -2.77
N TRP A 90 0.35 -7.45 -2.74
CA TRP A 90 -0.82 -6.73 -2.23
C TRP A 90 -0.83 -6.79 -0.71
N ARG A 91 -0.58 -5.65 -0.10
CA ARG A 91 -0.56 -5.47 1.35
C ARG A 91 -1.57 -4.40 1.76
N PRO A 92 -2.84 -4.78 1.98
CA PRO A 92 -3.83 -3.87 2.56
C PRO A 92 -3.46 -3.55 4.02
N HIS A 93 -4.06 -2.50 4.57
CA HIS A 93 -3.92 -2.22 6.00
C HIS A 93 -4.42 -3.43 6.83
N PRO A 94 -3.74 -3.84 7.91
CA PRO A 94 -4.12 -5.04 8.68
C PRO A 94 -5.57 -5.08 9.16
N LEU A 95 -6.18 -3.92 9.40
CA LEU A 95 -7.58 -3.81 9.83
C LEU A 95 -8.58 -3.72 8.66
N THR A 96 -8.14 -3.80 7.40
CA THR A 96 -9.03 -3.61 6.24
C THR A 96 -10.22 -4.56 6.27
N GLU A 97 -9.98 -5.86 6.39
CA GLU A 97 -11.05 -6.87 6.36
C GLU A 97 -12.02 -6.71 7.55
N ALA A 98 -11.51 -6.47 8.75
CA ALA A 98 -12.32 -6.20 9.94
C ALA A 98 -13.14 -4.91 9.80
N THR A 99 -12.55 -3.86 9.22
CA THR A 99 -13.24 -2.59 8.96
C THR A 99 -14.38 -2.77 7.95
N ILE A 100 -14.12 -3.48 6.84
CA ILE A 100 -15.15 -3.77 5.84
C ILE A 100 -16.29 -4.55 6.49
N LYS A 101 -15.98 -5.62 7.21
CA LYS A 101 -16.97 -6.46 7.86
C LYS A 101 -17.84 -5.73 8.89
N SER A 102 -17.29 -4.73 9.58
CA SER A 102 -18.02 -3.98 10.62
C SER A 102 -18.68 -2.71 10.13
N MET A 103 -18.09 -2.01 9.15
CA MET A 103 -18.51 -0.66 8.77
C MET A 103 -18.95 -0.55 7.30
N ARG A 104 -18.68 -1.54 6.46
CA ARG A 104 -18.97 -1.55 5.03
C ARG A 104 -19.38 -2.94 4.56
N THR A 105 -20.31 -3.54 5.27
CA THR A 105 -20.81 -4.91 5.02
C THR A 105 -21.28 -5.10 3.59
N GLU A 106 -21.77 -4.03 2.96
CA GLU A 106 -22.26 -4.02 1.58
C GLU A 106 -21.19 -4.38 0.52
N ILE A 107 -19.91 -4.20 0.85
CA ILE A 107 -18.80 -4.52 -0.06
C ILE A 107 -17.98 -5.73 0.41
N TYR A 108 -18.38 -6.40 1.50
CA TYR A 108 -17.58 -7.48 2.08
C TYR A 108 -17.40 -8.66 1.12
N GLU A 109 -18.48 -9.14 0.54
CA GLU A 109 -18.42 -10.27 -0.41
C GLU A 109 -17.57 -9.91 -1.64
N SER A 110 -17.77 -8.73 -2.22
CA SER A 110 -16.98 -8.27 -3.36
C SER A 110 -15.48 -8.13 -3.02
N TYR A 111 -15.14 -7.76 -1.79
CA TYR A 111 -13.75 -7.73 -1.34
C TYR A 111 -13.14 -9.14 -1.22
N ILE A 112 -13.91 -10.09 -0.71
CA ILE A 112 -13.47 -11.50 -0.60
C ILE A 112 -13.29 -12.12 -1.99
N GLU A 113 -14.21 -11.84 -2.93
CA GLU A 113 -14.10 -12.27 -4.32
C GLU A 113 -12.85 -11.69 -5.00
N LEU A 114 -12.60 -10.39 -4.80
CA LEU A 114 -11.41 -9.71 -5.31
C LEU A 114 -10.12 -10.35 -4.77
N LYS A 115 -10.08 -10.66 -3.48
CA LYS A 115 -8.94 -11.32 -2.83
C LYS A 115 -8.71 -12.72 -3.40
N ARG A 116 -9.79 -13.48 -3.63
CA ARG A 116 -9.73 -14.80 -4.26
C ARG A 116 -9.21 -14.68 -5.69
N TYR A 117 -9.79 -13.78 -6.49
CA TYR A 117 -9.33 -13.52 -7.86
C TYR A 117 -7.84 -13.23 -7.92
N PHE A 118 -7.33 -12.38 -7.03
CA PHE A 118 -5.91 -12.03 -6.95
C PHE A 118 -5.02 -13.26 -6.72
N MET A 119 -5.42 -14.15 -5.82
CA MET A 119 -4.65 -15.35 -5.47
C MET A 119 -4.76 -16.43 -6.55
N ASP A 120 -5.95 -16.70 -7.06
CA ASP A 120 -6.20 -17.78 -8.03
C ASP A 120 -5.55 -17.50 -9.40
N ASN A 121 -5.36 -16.23 -9.76
CA ASN A 121 -4.68 -15.85 -11.00
C ASN A 121 -3.17 -15.60 -10.82
N GLU A 122 -2.59 -15.96 -9.68
CA GLU A 122 -1.16 -15.81 -9.37
C GLU A 122 -0.61 -14.40 -9.72
N ILE A 123 -1.43 -13.36 -9.51
CA ILE A 123 -1.07 -11.96 -9.80
C ILE A 123 0.10 -11.53 -8.92
N GLY A 124 0.17 -12.09 -7.73
CA GLY A 124 1.23 -11.83 -6.77
C GLY A 124 0.97 -12.42 -5.40
N VAL A 125 1.59 -11.87 -4.40
CA VAL A 125 1.50 -12.30 -3.00
C VAL A 125 0.51 -11.43 -2.25
N PHE A 126 -0.46 -12.04 -1.56
CA PHE A 126 -1.30 -11.36 -0.58
C PHE A 126 -0.57 -11.37 0.77
N ASP A 127 -0.02 -10.22 1.15
CA ASP A 127 0.88 -10.12 2.30
C ASP A 127 0.16 -9.66 3.56
N THR A 128 0.17 -10.52 4.58
CA THR A 128 -0.33 -10.27 5.93
C THR A 128 0.76 -10.36 6.99
N THR A 129 2.02 -10.41 6.60
CA THR A 129 3.14 -10.50 7.54
C THR A 129 3.21 -9.27 8.45
N PRO A 130 3.73 -9.38 9.67
CA PRO A 130 3.83 -8.24 10.58
C PRO A 130 4.90 -7.24 10.17
N ASP A 131 5.90 -7.65 9.41
CA ASP A 131 7.07 -6.83 9.06
C ASP A 131 6.94 -6.13 7.71
N ILE A 132 6.44 -4.89 7.74
CA ILE A 132 6.36 -4.05 6.53
C ILE A 132 7.73 -3.71 5.94
N ALA A 133 8.77 -3.62 6.76
CA ALA A 133 10.11 -3.29 6.27
C ALA A 133 10.65 -4.41 5.37
N TYR A 134 10.29 -5.64 5.67
CA TYR A 134 10.60 -6.79 4.82
C TYR A 134 9.91 -6.69 3.46
N THR A 135 8.60 -6.43 3.45
CA THR A 135 7.84 -6.26 2.20
C THR A 135 8.43 -5.15 1.34
N ILE A 136 8.80 -4.01 1.96
CA ILE A 136 9.46 -2.91 1.26
C ILE A 136 10.83 -3.35 0.70
N ALA A 137 11.60 -4.12 1.47
CA ALA A 137 12.92 -4.58 1.05
C ALA A 137 12.86 -5.43 -0.22
N VAL A 138 11.89 -6.33 -0.32
CA VAL A 138 11.74 -7.25 -1.47
C VAL A 138 10.97 -6.65 -2.65
N SER A 139 10.34 -5.49 -2.50
CA SER A 139 9.64 -4.81 -3.58
C SER A 139 10.56 -3.88 -4.36
N ASP A 140 10.40 -3.79 -5.68
CA ASP A 140 11.12 -2.84 -6.54
C ASP A 140 10.53 -1.42 -6.47
N GLY A 141 9.23 -1.28 -6.16
CA GLY A 141 8.55 0.01 -6.07
C GLY A 141 7.22 -0.09 -5.32
N TYR A 142 6.62 1.07 -5.11
CA TYR A 142 5.32 1.24 -4.47
C TYR A 142 4.26 1.64 -5.49
N ILE A 143 3.05 1.12 -5.33
CA ILE A 143 1.85 1.66 -5.99
C ILE A 143 0.71 1.69 -4.98
N GLY A 144 -0.04 2.78 -4.91
CA GLY A 144 -1.16 2.87 -3.97
C GLY A 144 -1.59 4.29 -3.63
N SER A 145 -2.27 4.43 -2.50
CA SER A 145 -2.83 5.69 -2.01
C SER A 145 -1.76 6.73 -1.68
N ASP A 146 -2.03 7.98 -2.01
CA ASP A 146 -1.23 9.15 -1.63
C ASP A 146 -1.27 9.44 -0.12
N GLY A 147 -2.34 9.06 0.55
CA GLY A 147 -2.50 9.19 2.01
C GLY A 147 -1.70 8.19 2.84
N SER A 148 -0.93 7.29 2.22
CA SER A 148 -0.18 6.27 2.94
C SER A 148 1.17 6.75 3.45
N SER A 149 1.44 6.57 4.75
CA SER A 149 2.77 6.82 5.34
C SER A 149 3.88 5.90 4.78
N VAL A 150 3.50 4.84 4.09
CA VAL A 150 4.43 3.88 3.44
C VAL A 150 5.22 4.55 2.32
N ILE A 151 4.66 5.57 1.67
CA ILE A 151 5.35 6.37 0.64
C ILE A 151 6.68 6.90 1.14
N ASN A 152 6.70 7.46 2.36
CA ASN A 152 7.93 8.00 2.94
C ASN A 152 9.02 6.94 3.13
N MET A 153 8.61 5.69 3.38
CA MET A 153 9.54 4.58 3.56
C MET A 153 10.16 4.16 2.22
N PHE A 154 9.34 4.06 1.15
CA PHE A 154 9.84 3.78 -0.19
C PHE A 154 10.74 4.88 -0.70
N SER A 155 10.36 6.15 -0.52
CA SER A 155 11.17 7.31 -0.90
C SER A 155 12.52 7.32 -0.18
N ALA A 156 12.53 7.04 1.13
CA ALA A 156 13.77 6.96 1.91
C ALA A 156 14.66 5.77 1.50
N ALA A 157 14.06 4.69 1.02
CA ALA A 157 14.78 3.54 0.47
C ALA A 157 15.27 3.76 -0.98
N GLY A 158 14.99 4.93 -1.57
CA GLY A 158 15.36 5.25 -2.96
C GLY A 158 14.58 4.47 -4.02
N LYS A 159 13.39 3.97 -3.66
CA LYS A 159 12.55 3.16 -4.55
C LYS A 159 11.44 4.01 -5.18
N PRO A 160 11.05 3.76 -6.44
CA PRO A 160 10.00 4.51 -7.13
C PRO A 160 8.66 4.38 -6.44
N VAL A 161 7.89 5.47 -6.51
CA VAL A 161 6.55 5.58 -5.92
C VAL A 161 5.58 5.99 -7.03
N PHE A 162 4.55 5.18 -7.23
CA PHE A 162 3.44 5.45 -8.14
C PHE A 162 2.17 5.69 -7.33
N ILE A 163 1.55 6.85 -7.52
CA ILE A 163 0.30 7.16 -6.86
C ILE A 163 -0.87 6.69 -7.71
N PHE A 164 -1.78 6.00 -7.09
CA PHE A 164 -3.04 5.56 -7.69
C PHE A 164 -3.96 6.78 -7.77
N ASN A 165 -3.83 7.55 -8.84
CA ASN A 165 -4.43 8.87 -8.97
C ASN A 165 -5.96 8.84 -9.05
N ASP A 166 -6.61 9.90 -8.55
CA ASP A 166 -8.06 10.12 -8.51
C ASP A 166 -8.71 10.33 -9.89
N LEU A 167 -7.94 10.58 -10.95
CA LEU A 167 -8.48 10.76 -12.31
C LEU A 167 -9.33 9.56 -12.77
N ILE A 168 -8.98 8.33 -12.34
CA ILE A 168 -9.78 7.14 -12.63
C ILE A 168 -11.07 7.10 -11.78
N PHE A 169 -11.05 7.70 -10.58
CA PHE A 169 -12.24 7.79 -9.74
C PHE A 169 -13.29 8.74 -10.30
N ASN A 170 -12.89 9.78 -11.03
CA ASN A 170 -13.84 10.75 -11.62
C ASN A 170 -14.70 10.12 -12.72
N GLU A 171 -14.16 9.21 -13.52
CA GLU A 171 -14.93 8.48 -14.53
C GLU A 171 -15.95 7.49 -13.90
N PHE A 172 -15.62 6.88 -12.76
CA PHE A 172 -16.51 5.95 -12.06
C PHE A 172 -17.48 6.66 -11.10
N SER A 173 -17.14 7.87 -10.60
CA SER A 173 -17.92 8.52 -9.54
C SER A 173 -19.11 9.32 -10.03
N GLU A 174 -19.17 9.73 -11.29
CA GLU A 174 -20.31 10.50 -11.81
C GLU A 174 -21.61 9.68 -11.91
N ASN A 175 -21.49 8.36 -12.10
CA ASN A 175 -22.65 7.47 -12.16
C ASN A 175 -23.11 6.94 -10.79
N GLU A 176 -22.35 7.12 -9.72
CA GLU A 176 -22.68 6.64 -8.37
C GLU A 176 -23.03 7.80 -7.40
N LYS A 177 -22.97 9.05 -7.84
CA LYS A 177 -23.42 10.23 -7.06
C LYS A 177 -24.92 10.49 -7.12
N ARG A 178 -25.71 9.58 -7.72
CA ARG A 178 -27.18 9.69 -7.79
C ARG A 178 -27.86 8.70 -6.87
#